data_2250dcb4695dca3ddb41a2e08e48e0b9
#
_entry.id   2250dcb4695dca3ddb41a2e08e48e0b9
#
_cell.length_a   1.000
_cell.length_b   1.000
_cell.length_c   1.000
_cell.angle_alpha   90.00
_cell.angle_beta   90.00
_cell.angle_gamma   90.00
#
_symmetry.space_group_name_H-M   'P 1'
#
loop_
_entity.id
_entity.type
_entity.pdbx_description
1 polymer ?
#
loop_
_entity_poly.entity_id
_entity_poly.type
_entity_poly.pdbx_seq_one_letter_code
_entity_poly.pdbx_strand_id
1 'polypeptide(L)'
;MNYAEILNLTLNDSLMILSAYFIGGISPGYLLVRMLRGVDLRTIGSGSLGATNVGRVLGREGFYFTLILDILKGVFAVLLARSLEFQPEIVCAVVVAVIAGHIWPLLLRFHGGKGIATSLGAFVALDYKILLIGGIVLLITYLVTRKFLPSWIATLVAMPLIAYFLGNSTSVVVSLLVSAVIILIAHKNNIMQVWFASEHKA
;
A
#
# COMPACT_ATOMS: atom_id res chain seq x y z
N MET A 1 -22.92 -10.04 -17.91
CA MET A 1 -22.77 -10.23 -16.46
C MET A 1 -23.83 -9.36 -15.79
N ASN A 2 -24.74 -9.99 -15.05
CA ASN A 2 -25.88 -9.30 -14.42
C ASN A 2 -25.37 -8.58 -13.17
N TYR A 3 -25.63 -7.28 -12.99
CA TYR A 3 -25.18 -6.50 -11.82
C TYR A 3 -25.65 -7.10 -10.47
N ALA A 4 -26.69 -7.93 -10.47
CA ALA A 4 -27.14 -8.67 -9.29
C ALA A 4 -26.19 -9.79 -8.84
N GLU A 5 -25.36 -10.34 -9.74
CA GLU A 5 -24.37 -11.36 -9.40
C GLU A 5 -23.11 -10.78 -8.75
N ILE A 6 -22.81 -9.50 -9.00
CA ILE A 6 -21.65 -8.80 -8.42
C ILE A 6 -21.86 -8.49 -6.92
N LEU A 7 -23.10 -8.48 -6.44
CA LEU A 7 -23.45 -8.11 -5.06
C LEU A 7 -23.66 -9.31 -4.12
N ASN A 8 -23.58 -10.55 -4.63
CA ASN A 8 -23.73 -11.76 -3.80
C ASN A 8 -22.39 -12.18 -3.20
N LEU A 9 -21.78 -11.29 -2.38
CA LEU A 9 -20.65 -11.67 -1.53
C LEU A 9 -21.09 -12.77 -0.57
N THR A 10 -20.42 -13.90 -0.64
CA THR A 10 -20.61 -14.96 0.35
C THR A 10 -20.03 -14.56 1.71
N LEU A 11 -20.42 -15.28 2.76
CA LEU A 11 -19.80 -15.09 4.08
C LEU A 11 -18.28 -15.29 4.01
N ASN A 12 -17.81 -16.29 3.25
CA ASN A 12 -16.38 -16.58 3.10
C ASN A 12 -15.65 -15.45 2.40
N ASP A 13 -16.22 -14.83 1.36
CA ASP A 13 -15.65 -13.67 0.69
C ASP A 13 -15.48 -12.49 1.65
N SER A 14 -16.52 -12.22 2.43
CA SER A 14 -16.51 -11.15 3.43
C SER A 14 -15.47 -11.40 4.52
N LEU A 15 -15.34 -12.63 4.99
CA LEU A 15 -14.33 -13.04 5.97
C LEU A 15 -12.90 -12.92 5.41
N MET A 16 -12.69 -13.28 4.14
CA MET A 16 -11.38 -13.15 3.48
C MET A 16 -10.96 -11.68 3.37
N ILE A 17 -11.86 -10.80 2.89
CA ILE A 17 -11.59 -9.37 2.77
C ILE A 17 -11.31 -8.76 4.16
N LEU A 18 -12.10 -9.11 5.16
CA LEU A 18 -11.92 -8.64 6.53
C LEU A 18 -10.59 -9.13 7.12
N SER A 19 -10.23 -10.40 6.89
CA SER A 19 -8.93 -10.95 7.31
C SER A 19 -7.76 -10.22 6.67
N ALA A 20 -7.85 -9.91 5.37
CA ALA A 20 -6.83 -9.12 4.67
C ALA A 20 -6.68 -7.71 5.28
N TYR A 21 -7.77 -7.06 5.66
CA TYR A 21 -7.72 -5.78 6.35
C TYR A 21 -6.98 -5.89 7.70
N PHE A 22 -7.26 -6.92 8.51
CA PHE A 22 -6.57 -7.13 9.78
C PHE A 22 -5.10 -7.51 9.59
N ILE A 23 -4.77 -8.35 8.59
CA ILE A 23 -3.37 -8.64 8.21
C ILE A 23 -2.64 -7.33 7.87
N GLY A 24 -3.25 -6.46 7.07
CA GLY A 24 -2.73 -5.13 6.77
C GLY A 24 -2.52 -4.29 8.03
N GLY A 25 -3.44 -4.38 8.97
CA GLY A 25 -3.43 -3.65 10.25
C GLY A 25 -2.32 -4.06 11.22
N ILE A 26 -1.69 -5.20 11.04
CA ILE A 26 -0.49 -5.57 11.79
C ILE A 26 0.63 -4.59 11.39
N SER A 27 1.17 -3.86 12.37
CA SER A 27 2.26 -2.91 12.18
C SER A 27 3.55 -3.42 12.82
N PRO A 28 4.44 -4.10 12.06
CA PRO A 28 5.70 -4.62 12.60
C PRO A 28 6.57 -3.50 13.17
N GLY A 29 6.60 -2.34 12.52
CA GLY A 29 7.38 -1.20 12.96
C GLY A 29 6.90 -0.63 14.29
N TYR A 30 5.59 -0.52 14.51
CA TYR A 30 5.03 -0.10 15.80
C TYR A 30 5.40 -1.07 16.91
N LEU A 31 5.20 -2.37 16.67
CA LEU A 31 5.51 -3.42 17.65
C LEU A 31 7.00 -3.41 17.99
N LEU A 32 7.88 -3.35 16.99
CA LEU A 32 9.33 -3.33 17.19
C LEU A 32 9.79 -2.13 18.03
N VAL A 33 9.32 -0.92 17.71
CA VAL A 33 9.68 0.29 18.47
C VAL A 33 9.11 0.23 19.89
N ARG A 34 7.87 -0.23 20.05
CA ARG A 34 7.24 -0.40 21.35
C ARG A 34 7.99 -1.38 22.25
N MET A 35 8.44 -2.50 21.68
CA MET A 35 9.19 -3.52 22.41
C MET A 35 10.63 -3.07 22.78
N LEU A 36 11.34 -2.44 21.84
CA LEU A 36 12.76 -2.10 22.04
C LEU A 36 12.97 -0.76 22.75
N ARG A 37 12.05 0.19 22.66
CA ARG A 37 12.19 1.54 23.21
C ARG A 37 11.11 1.94 24.21
N GLY A 38 10.04 1.14 24.36
CA GLY A 38 8.93 1.43 25.27
C GLY A 38 8.06 2.63 24.85
N VAL A 39 8.32 3.25 23.68
CA VAL A 39 7.66 4.48 23.23
C VAL A 39 6.57 4.22 22.19
N ASP A 40 5.65 5.15 22.07
CA ASP A 40 4.62 5.11 21.02
C ASP A 40 5.14 5.81 19.75
N LEU A 41 5.33 5.04 18.66
CA LEU A 41 5.85 5.57 17.40
C LEU A 41 4.96 6.67 16.79
N ARG A 42 3.66 6.72 17.15
CA ARG A 42 2.73 7.76 16.69
C ARG A 42 3.04 9.15 17.24
N THR A 43 3.78 9.22 18.35
CA THR A 43 4.18 10.49 19.00
C THR A 43 5.58 10.95 18.56
N ILE A 44 6.27 10.22 17.66
CA ILE A 44 7.66 10.49 17.30
C ILE A 44 7.79 10.74 15.80
N GLY A 45 8.63 11.70 15.43
CA GLY A 45 8.98 12.02 14.06
C GLY A 45 7.76 12.42 13.22
N SER A 46 7.44 11.65 12.17
CA SER A 46 6.27 11.92 11.33
C SER A 46 4.95 11.37 11.86
N GLY A 47 4.96 10.65 12.98
CA GLY A 47 3.79 9.94 13.50
C GLY A 47 3.35 8.72 12.68
N SER A 48 3.96 8.47 11.53
CA SER A 48 3.66 7.32 10.68
C SER A 48 4.27 6.05 11.23
N LEU A 49 3.59 4.92 11.07
CA LEU A 49 4.08 3.61 11.52
C LEU A 49 4.94 2.88 10.47
N GLY A 50 5.20 3.50 9.32
CA GLY A 50 5.99 2.91 8.24
C GLY A 50 7.50 2.95 8.47
N ALA A 51 8.24 2.17 7.66
CA ALA A 51 9.68 1.93 7.76
C ALA A 51 10.53 3.21 7.90
N THR A 52 10.20 4.28 7.18
CA THR A 52 10.96 5.54 7.23
C THR A 52 10.97 6.16 8.64
N ASN A 53 9.83 6.13 9.34
CA ASN A 53 9.75 6.68 10.70
C ASN A 53 10.43 5.75 11.71
N VAL A 54 10.28 4.44 11.53
CA VAL A 54 11.01 3.43 12.34
C VAL A 54 12.51 3.61 12.18
N GLY A 55 12.99 3.83 10.96
CA GLY A 55 14.41 4.06 10.69
C GLY A 55 14.99 5.31 11.37
N ARG A 56 14.16 6.33 11.65
CA ARG A 56 14.60 7.50 12.46
C ARG A 56 14.83 7.15 13.92
N VAL A 57 14.10 6.14 14.44
CA VAL A 57 14.18 5.74 15.86
C VAL A 57 15.17 4.60 16.09
N LEU A 58 15.22 3.63 15.18
CA LEU A 58 16.00 2.38 15.33
C LEU A 58 17.12 2.23 14.28
N GLY A 59 17.36 3.23 13.44
CA GLY A 59 18.38 3.17 12.40
C GLY A 59 18.00 2.25 11.22
N ARG A 60 19.03 1.89 10.44
CA ARG A 60 18.86 1.13 9.18
C ARG A 60 18.21 -0.24 9.39
N GLU A 61 18.56 -0.93 10.46
CA GLU A 61 18.03 -2.27 10.76
C GLU A 61 16.51 -2.21 10.99
N GLY A 62 16.04 -1.25 11.78
CA GLY A 62 14.60 -1.02 12.00
C GLY A 62 13.87 -0.66 10.72
N PHE A 63 14.49 0.16 9.85
CA PHE A 63 13.95 0.50 8.54
C PHE A 63 13.73 -0.76 7.68
N TYR A 64 14.78 -1.55 7.46
CA TYR A 64 14.70 -2.73 6.59
C TYR A 64 13.80 -3.82 7.16
N PHE A 65 13.85 -4.06 8.47
CA PHE A 65 12.96 -5.00 9.13
C PHE A 65 11.49 -4.64 8.87
N THR A 66 11.12 -3.39 9.12
CA THR A 66 9.74 -2.91 8.91
C THR A 66 9.35 -2.95 7.44
N LEU A 67 10.23 -2.51 6.54
CA LEU A 67 10.01 -2.51 5.10
C LEU A 67 9.70 -3.92 4.57
N ILE A 68 10.54 -4.89 4.93
CA ILE A 68 10.39 -6.29 4.49
C ILE A 68 9.07 -6.87 5.01
N LEU A 69 8.77 -6.72 6.29
CA LEU A 69 7.54 -7.27 6.85
C LEU A 69 6.27 -6.60 6.32
N ASP A 70 6.32 -5.29 6.03
CA ASP A 70 5.21 -4.60 5.39
C ASP A 70 4.99 -5.04 3.94
N ILE A 71 6.06 -5.38 3.20
CA ILE A 71 5.95 -6.00 1.86
C ILE A 71 5.37 -7.41 2.00
N LEU A 72 5.94 -8.22 2.89
CA LEU A 72 5.54 -9.62 3.06
C LEU A 72 4.07 -9.78 3.45
N LYS A 73 3.51 -8.91 4.30
CA LYS A 73 2.09 -8.98 4.64
C LYS A 73 1.17 -8.71 3.45
N GLY A 74 1.59 -7.80 2.52
CA GLY A 74 0.88 -7.55 1.27
C GLY A 74 0.92 -8.76 0.34
N VAL A 75 2.10 -9.37 0.16
CA VAL A 75 2.27 -10.64 -0.58
C VAL A 75 1.41 -11.74 0.04
N PHE A 76 1.52 -11.92 1.35
CA PHE A 76 0.84 -12.99 2.07
C PHE A 76 -0.69 -12.92 1.92
N ALA A 77 -1.29 -11.75 2.10
CA ALA A 77 -2.75 -11.58 1.99
C ALA A 77 -3.27 -11.97 0.61
N VAL A 78 -2.58 -11.55 -0.46
CA VAL A 78 -2.99 -11.83 -1.83
C VAL A 78 -2.75 -13.30 -2.19
N LEU A 79 -1.60 -13.87 -1.82
CA LEU A 79 -1.32 -15.29 -2.07
C LEU A 79 -2.25 -16.20 -1.26
N LEU A 80 -2.63 -15.83 -0.04
CA LEU A 80 -3.59 -16.56 0.77
C LEU A 80 -4.94 -16.61 0.05
N ALA A 81 -5.46 -15.50 -0.45
CA ALA A 81 -6.71 -15.47 -1.19
C ALA A 81 -6.65 -16.34 -2.47
N ARG A 82 -5.51 -16.33 -3.17
CA ARG A 82 -5.30 -17.17 -4.36
C ARG A 82 -5.21 -18.65 -4.02
N SER A 83 -4.49 -19.02 -2.96
CA SER A 83 -4.32 -20.42 -2.55
C SER A 83 -5.61 -21.05 -2.03
N LEU A 84 -6.54 -20.23 -1.55
CA LEU A 84 -7.90 -20.63 -1.16
C LEU A 84 -8.90 -20.53 -2.33
N GLU A 85 -8.41 -20.31 -3.56
CA GLU A 85 -9.18 -20.33 -4.81
C GLU A 85 -10.34 -19.30 -4.85
N PHE A 86 -10.21 -18.18 -4.14
CA PHE A 86 -11.18 -17.10 -4.24
C PHE A 86 -11.23 -16.51 -5.66
N GLN A 87 -12.42 -16.07 -6.07
CA GLN A 87 -12.63 -15.44 -7.37
C GLN A 87 -11.71 -14.22 -7.57
N PRO A 88 -11.28 -13.92 -8.80
CA PRO A 88 -10.36 -12.81 -9.08
C PRO A 88 -10.83 -11.46 -8.52
N GLU A 89 -12.14 -11.22 -8.49
CA GLU A 89 -12.75 -10.01 -7.93
C GLU A 89 -12.50 -9.89 -6.43
N ILE A 90 -12.58 -11.01 -5.72
CA ILE A 90 -12.30 -11.06 -4.27
C ILE A 90 -10.81 -10.87 -4.00
N VAL A 91 -9.92 -11.46 -4.83
CA VAL A 91 -8.48 -11.23 -4.75
C VAL A 91 -8.18 -9.73 -4.95
N CYS A 92 -8.85 -9.06 -5.89
CA CYS A 92 -8.73 -7.61 -6.09
C CYS A 92 -9.22 -6.81 -4.87
N ALA A 93 -10.31 -7.21 -4.24
CA ALA A 93 -10.79 -6.59 -3.00
C ALA A 93 -9.82 -6.80 -1.82
N VAL A 94 -9.18 -7.96 -1.73
CA VAL A 94 -8.11 -8.27 -0.75
C VAL A 94 -6.92 -7.33 -0.91
N VAL A 95 -6.50 -7.00 -2.14
CA VAL A 95 -5.44 -6.02 -2.40
C VAL A 95 -5.78 -4.67 -1.77
N VAL A 96 -6.99 -4.17 -2.02
CA VAL A 96 -7.45 -2.89 -1.45
C VAL A 96 -7.54 -2.98 0.07
N ALA A 97 -8.10 -4.06 0.60
CA ALA A 97 -8.30 -4.27 2.03
C ALA A 97 -6.99 -4.32 2.83
N VAL A 98 -5.96 -5.04 2.36
CA VAL A 98 -4.66 -5.12 3.05
C VAL A 98 -3.95 -3.77 3.07
N ILE A 99 -4.07 -2.97 2.00
CA ILE A 99 -3.50 -1.62 1.92
C ILE A 99 -4.26 -0.67 2.86
N ALA A 100 -5.60 -0.71 2.83
CA ALA A 100 -6.44 0.09 3.73
C ALA A 100 -6.17 -0.24 5.21
N GLY A 101 -6.04 -1.52 5.55
CA GLY A 101 -5.68 -1.96 6.89
C GLY A 101 -4.32 -1.44 7.36
N HIS A 102 -3.32 -1.41 6.46
CA HIS A 102 -2.01 -0.81 6.78
C HIS A 102 -2.09 0.70 7.02
N ILE A 103 -2.90 1.41 6.24
CA ILE A 103 -3.02 2.88 6.35
C ILE A 103 -3.89 3.27 7.54
N TRP A 104 -5.02 2.58 7.71
CA TRP A 104 -6.01 2.88 8.76
C TRP A 104 -6.31 1.65 9.64
N PRO A 105 -5.34 1.16 10.42
CA PRO A 105 -5.52 -0.01 11.27
C PRO A 105 -6.49 0.29 12.43
N LEU A 106 -7.58 -0.48 12.53
CA LEU A 106 -8.60 -0.31 13.57
C LEU A 106 -7.99 -0.37 14.98
N LEU A 107 -7.15 -1.36 15.24
CA LEU A 107 -6.52 -1.60 16.54
C LEU A 107 -5.55 -0.49 16.97
N LEU A 108 -5.08 0.33 16.01
CA LEU A 108 -4.20 1.47 16.26
C LEU A 108 -4.92 2.82 16.07
N ARG A 109 -6.26 2.82 16.24
CA ARG A 109 -7.13 4.00 16.14
C ARG A 109 -6.98 4.72 14.80
N PHE A 110 -6.91 3.94 13.72
CA PHE A 110 -6.76 4.41 12.33
C PHE A 110 -5.48 5.23 12.06
N HIS A 111 -4.44 5.08 12.89
CA HIS A 111 -3.13 5.70 12.68
C HIS A 111 -2.12 4.64 12.26
N GLY A 112 -1.88 4.51 10.98
CA GLY A 112 -0.99 3.51 10.38
C GLY A 112 0.18 4.09 9.61
N GLY A 113 0.65 3.32 8.62
CA GLY A 113 1.65 3.75 7.65
C GLY A 113 1.02 4.47 6.45
N LYS A 114 1.77 4.58 5.35
CA LYS A 114 1.33 5.25 4.12
C LYS A 114 1.02 4.31 2.96
N GLY A 115 1.16 3.01 3.16
CA GLY A 115 0.74 2.00 2.19
C GLY A 115 1.77 1.60 1.13
N ILE A 116 2.90 2.31 0.95
CA ILE A 116 3.86 2.04 -0.15
C ILE A 116 4.42 0.60 -0.10
N ALA A 117 4.96 0.18 1.04
CA ALA A 117 5.57 -1.13 1.17
C ALA A 117 4.54 -2.27 1.01
N THR A 118 3.38 -2.11 1.65
CA THR A 118 2.30 -3.10 1.58
C THR A 118 1.70 -3.19 0.18
N SER A 119 1.54 -2.05 -0.53
CA SER A 119 1.06 -2.06 -1.91
C SER A 119 2.08 -2.70 -2.86
N LEU A 120 3.38 -2.47 -2.66
CA LEU A 120 4.43 -3.14 -3.44
C LEU A 120 4.29 -4.67 -3.34
N GLY A 121 4.12 -5.20 -2.12
CA GLY A 121 3.90 -6.63 -1.90
C GLY A 121 2.60 -7.13 -2.52
N ALA A 122 1.49 -6.41 -2.31
CA ALA A 122 0.19 -6.80 -2.85
C ALA A 122 0.18 -6.77 -4.39
N PHE A 123 0.79 -5.77 -5.02
CA PHE A 123 0.83 -5.65 -6.48
C PHE A 123 1.74 -6.68 -7.14
N VAL A 124 2.89 -7.03 -6.52
CA VAL A 124 3.73 -8.11 -7.05
C VAL A 124 3.01 -9.45 -7.03
N ALA A 125 2.23 -9.70 -5.97
CA ALA A 125 1.46 -10.93 -5.86
C ALA A 125 0.18 -10.91 -6.73
N LEU A 126 -0.35 -9.73 -7.08
CA LEU A 126 -1.48 -9.57 -7.99
C LEU A 126 -1.06 -9.81 -9.45
N ASP A 127 -0.12 -9.04 -9.95
CA ASP A 127 0.50 -9.20 -11.27
C ASP A 127 1.87 -8.51 -11.29
N TYR A 128 2.94 -9.30 -11.25
CA TYR A 128 4.30 -8.78 -11.23
C TYR A 128 4.67 -7.96 -12.47
N LYS A 129 4.00 -8.20 -13.64
CA LYS A 129 4.26 -7.47 -14.89
C LYS A 129 3.88 -5.99 -14.74
N ILE A 130 2.77 -5.70 -14.07
CA ILE A 130 2.34 -4.32 -13.78
C ILE A 130 3.42 -3.61 -12.97
N LEU A 131 3.97 -4.30 -11.96
CA LEU A 131 5.01 -3.74 -11.11
C LEU A 131 6.33 -3.52 -11.86
N LEU A 132 6.73 -4.44 -12.73
CA LEU A 132 7.95 -4.28 -13.55
C LEU A 132 7.85 -3.06 -14.46
N ILE A 133 6.73 -2.90 -15.19
CA ILE A 133 6.51 -1.74 -16.06
C ILE A 133 6.41 -0.46 -15.22
N GLY A 134 5.70 -0.52 -14.09
CA GLY A 134 5.64 0.59 -13.14
C GLY A 134 7.03 1.00 -12.63
N GLY A 135 7.92 0.04 -12.39
CA GLY A 135 9.31 0.29 -12.02
C GLY A 135 10.10 1.03 -13.11
N ILE A 136 9.84 0.71 -14.38
CA ILE A 136 10.43 1.46 -15.51
C ILE A 136 9.90 2.89 -15.54
N VAL A 137 8.59 3.09 -15.36
CA VAL A 137 7.98 4.43 -15.26
C VAL A 137 8.60 5.22 -14.10
N LEU A 138 8.77 4.59 -12.92
CA LEU A 138 9.42 5.20 -11.76
C LEU A 138 10.85 5.65 -12.11
N LEU A 139 11.63 4.77 -12.74
CA LEU A 139 13.01 5.06 -13.11
C LEU A 139 13.10 6.23 -14.09
N ILE A 140 12.32 6.19 -15.17
CA ILE A 140 12.32 7.25 -16.18
C ILE A 140 11.91 8.59 -15.56
N THR A 141 10.80 8.62 -14.83
CA THR A 141 10.31 9.85 -14.19
C THR A 141 11.28 10.37 -13.13
N TYR A 142 11.96 9.48 -12.40
CA TYR A 142 13.01 9.88 -11.45
C TYR A 142 14.26 10.44 -12.14
N LEU A 143 14.71 9.85 -13.24
CA LEU A 143 15.85 10.38 -14.00
C LEU A 143 15.59 11.77 -14.56
N VAL A 144 14.34 12.05 -14.95
CA VAL A 144 13.91 13.36 -15.46
C VAL A 144 13.73 14.37 -14.34
N THR A 145 12.97 14.01 -13.30
CA THR A 145 12.58 14.97 -12.25
C THR A 145 13.60 15.13 -11.14
N ARG A 146 14.47 14.12 -10.94
CA ARG A 146 15.41 13.98 -9.80
C ARG A 146 14.72 14.06 -8.42
N LYS A 147 13.40 13.89 -8.39
CA LYS A 147 12.58 13.95 -7.17
C LYS A 147 11.79 12.64 -7.01
N PHE A 148 11.99 11.95 -5.89
CA PHE A 148 11.36 10.64 -5.66
C PHE A 148 9.83 10.72 -5.54
N LEU A 149 9.30 11.68 -4.76
CA LEU A 149 7.87 11.77 -4.49
C LEU A 149 7.02 11.96 -5.76
N PRO A 150 7.28 12.95 -6.64
CA PRO A 150 6.50 13.11 -7.88
C PRO A 150 6.65 11.90 -8.82
N SER A 151 7.84 11.28 -8.89
CA SER A 151 8.06 10.09 -9.73
C SER A 151 7.24 8.90 -9.26
N TRP A 152 7.19 8.69 -7.94
CA TRP A 152 6.39 7.64 -7.35
C TRP A 152 4.88 7.90 -7.54
N ILE A 153 4.41 9.15 -7.40
CA ILE A 153 3.02 9.51 -7.67
C ILE A 153 2.67 9.24 -9.14
N ALA A 154 3.52 9.65 -10.08
CA ALA A 154 3.33 9.38 -11.50
C ALA A 154 3.21 7.88 -11.78
N THR A 155 4.08 7.06 -11.16
CA THR A 155 4.03 5.60 -11.27
C THR A 155 2.72 5.04 -10.73
N LEU A 156 2.29 5.49 -9.56
CA LEU A 156 1.06 5.02 -8.91
C LEU A 156 -0.18 5.32 -9.77
N VAL A 157 -0.22 6.51 -10.38
CA VAL A 157 -1.31 6.91 -11.30
C VAL A 157 -1.24 6.14 -12.64
N ALA A 158 -0.03 5.78 -13.11
CA ALA A 158 0.15 5.02 -14.33
C ALA A 158 -0.25 3.54 -14.19
N MET A 159 -0.18 2.95 -12.99
CA MET A 159 -0.44 1.51 -12.78
C MET A 159 -1.81 1.02 -13.29
N PRO A 160 -2.94 1.69 -13.06
CA PRO A 160 -4.23 1.28 -13.62
C PRO A 160 -4.23 1.29 -15.17
N LEU A 161 -3.57 2.27 -15.79
CA LEU A 161 -3.43 2.36 -17.24
C LEU A 161 -2.55 1.22 -17.78
N ILE A 162 -1.43 0.94 -17.11
CA ILE A 162 -0.56 -0.20 -17.45
C ILE A 162 -1.36 -1.51 -17.41
N ALA A 163 -2.14 -1.74 -16.35
CA ALA A 163 -2.97 -2.92 -16.23
C ALA A 163 -4.00 -3.03 -17.37
N TYR A 164 -4.65 -1.92 -17.72
CA TYR A 164 -5.59 -1.87 -18.84
C TYR A 164 -4.94 -2.26 -20.17
N PHE A 165 -3.78 -1.67 -20.50
CA PHE A 165 -3.06 -1.98 -21.74
C PHE A 165 -2.44 -3.38 -21.77
N LEU A 166 -2.19 -4.00 -20.63
CA LEU A 166 -1.79 -5.39 -20.50
C LEU A 166 -2.96 -6.38 -20.67
N GLY A 167 -4.19 -5.89 -20.84
CA GLY A 167 -5.39 -6.72 -20.98
C GLY A 167 -5.88 -7.33 -19.68
N ASN A 168 -5.53 -6.76 -18.54
CA ASN A 168 -6.04 -7.21 -17.25
C ASN A 168 -7.56 -6.93 -17.13
N SER A 169 -8.23 -7.70 -16.28
CA SER A 169 -9.66 -7.52 -16.02
C SER A 169 -9.99 -6.14 -15.44
N THR A 170 -11.23 -5.70 -15.62
CA THR A 170 -11.75 -4.45 -15.03
C THR A 170 -11.55 -4.42 -13.52
N SER A 171 -11.70 -5.56 -12.83
CA SER A 171 -11.51 -5.69 -11.38
C SER A 171 -10.08 -5.35 -10.95
N VAL A 172 -9.07 -5.78 -11.71
CA VAL A 172 -7.66 -5.43 -11.48
C VAL A 172 -7.44 -3.93 -11.66
N VAL A 173 -7.93 -3.35 -12.76
CA VAL A 173 -7.79 -1.92 -13.05
C VAL A 173 -8.44 -1.07 -11.95
N VAL A 174 -9.66 -1.42 -11.53
CA VAL A 174 -10.38 -0.73 -10.46
C VAL A 174 -9.66 -0.86 -9.12
N SER A 175 -9.15 -2.05 -8.77
CA SER A 175 -8.43 -2.25 -7.51
C SER A 175 -7.15 -1.41 -7.42
N LEU A 176 -6.41 -1.28 -8.53
CA LEU A 176 -5.23 -0.42 -8.62
C LEU A 176 -5.61 1.06 -8.53
N LEU A 177 -6.70 1.48 -9.19
CA LEU A 177 -7.20 2.85 -9.11
C LEU A 177 -7.61 3.22 -7.68
N VAL A 178 -8.41 2.37 -7.02
CA VAL A 178 -8.81 2.58 -5.62
C VAL A 178 -7.60 2.59 -4.70
N SER A 179 -6.66 1.66 -4.88
CA SER A 179 -5.40 1.63 -4.13
C SER A 179 -4.60 2.93 -4.31
N ALA A 180 -4.50 3.43 -5.55
CA ALA A 180 -3.81 4.70 -5.82
C ALA A 180 -4.47 5.87 -5.07
N VAL A 181 -5.81 5.97 -5.11
CA VAL A 181 -6.54 7.03 -4.41
C VAL A 181 -6.30 6.99 -2.91
N ILE A 182 -6.45 5.83 -2.26
CA ILE A 182 -6.27 5.73 -0.79
C ILE A 182 -4.82 6.00 -0.38
N ILE A 183 -3.83 5.60 -1.18
CA ILE A 183 -2.42 5.89 -0.93
C ILE A 183 -2.13 7.39 -1.11
N LEU A 184 -2.69 8.04 -2.12
CA LEU A 184 -2.56 9.49 -2.32
C LEU A 184 -3.17 10.26 -1.15
N ILE A 185 -4.35 9.85 -0.65
CA ILE A 185 -4.96 10.43 0.55
C ILE A 185 -4.02 10.30 1.77
N ALA A 186 -3.38 9.13 1.95
CA ALA A 186 -2.41 8.92 3.03
C ALA A 186 -1.14 9.79 2.90
N HIS A 187 -0.84 10.28 1.69
CA HIS A 187 0.30 11.15 1.41
C HIS A 187 -0.04 12.64 1.34
N LYS A 188 -1.30 13.05 1.56
CA LYS A 188 -1.74 14.43 1.38
C LYS A 188 -0.83 15.48 2.03
N ASN A 189 -0.40 15.25 3.28
CA ASN A 189 0.46 16.19 4.01
C ASN A 189 1.86 16.29 3.38
N ASN A 190 2.42 15.18 2.89
CA ASN A 190 3.71 15.18 2.21
C ASN A 190 3.63 15.91 0.86
N ILE A 191 2.53 15.71 0.13
CA ILE A 191 2.29 16.37 -1.16
C ILE A 191 2.17 17.87 -0.94
N MET A 192 1.36 18.29 0.04
CA MET A 192 1.22 19.71 0.39
C MET A 192 2.55 20.36 0.82
N GLN A 193 3.34 19.68 1.66
CA GLN A 193 4.66 20.21 2.07
C GLN A 193 5.60 20.44 0.89
N VAL A 194 5.62 19.54 -0.11
CA VAL A 194 6.47 19.71 -1.30
C VAL A 194 5.96 20.85 -2.18
N TRP A 195 4.64 21.01 -2.29
CA TRP A 195 4.01 22.03 -3.12
C TRP A 195 4.23 23.43 -2.54
N PHE A 196 3.90 23.67 -1.27
CA PHE A 196 4.07 24.96 -0.62
C PHE A 196 5.53 25.36 -0.37
N ALA A 197 6.45 24.37 -0.18
CA ALA A 197 7.88 24.70 -0.08
C ALA A 197 8.48 25.20 -1.41
N SER A 198 7.83 24.98 -2.54
CA SER A 198 8.25 25.50 -3.85
C SER A 198 7.79 26.96 -4.08
N GLU A 199 6.67 27.38 -3.48
CA GLU A 199 6.16 28.76 -3.59
C GLU A 199 7.01 29.79 -2.82
N HIS A 200 7.71 29.35 -1.75
CA HIS A 200 8.55 30.24 -0.93
C HIS A 200 9.99 30.37 -1.46
N LYS A 201 10.31 29.71 -2.57
CA LYS A 201 11.65 29.77 -3.22
C LYS A 201 11.63 30.46 -4.59
N ALA A 202 10.49 30.92 -5.05
CA ALA A 202 10.31 31.73 -6.25
C ALA A 202 10.12 33.20 -5.87
#